data_11992866cdad22bccff8d5a000c3a51a
#
_entry.id   11992866cdad22bccff8d5a000c3a51a
#
_cell.length_a   1.000
_cell.length_b   1.000
_cell.length_c   1.000
_cell.angle_alpha   90.00
_cell.angle_beta   90.00
_cell.angle_gamma   90.00
#
_symmetry.space_group_name_H-M   'P 1'
#
loop_
_entity.id
_entity.type
_entity.pdbx_description
1 polymer ?
#
loop_
_entity_poly.entity_id
_entity_poly.type
_entity_poly.pdbx_seq_one_letter_code
_entity_poly.pdbx_strand_id
1 'polypeptide(L)'
;MQAPKNGFFYVLDRATGELLSAEAYVPMNWAKGVDKQTGRPIEIPAARYKEQLTIVKPGPFGGHNWQPMSFNPQTGLVYIPAQDPFFAYAGVKDFHYRPGAWNTGSDFSQLKAAPPVVPTGHLLAWDPVAQKERWRVPYKTIWNGGTLTTAGNLAFQGTADGRFVAYSADKGEKLWEVTVGTGIIAAPVTYEVDGVQYVSVMAGWGGAAALVGGVESGRTNGAGMLLTFALNAKQMMPDTFSRRLTPVTPIEFSATPEKIDAGAGLFAQWCSTCHGLVGISGGATPDLRYSAPSVFDHYKEILLEGKNLGRGMPSFKAWLTPDDVEAIRAYILKRRTYLNPPAAGRQK
;
A
#
# COMPACT_ATOMS: atom_id res chain seq x y z
N MET A 1 -8.39 22.86 2.70
CA MET A 1 -8.87 21.77 1.81
C MET A 1 -8.31 20.45 2.27
N GLN A 2 -9.10 19.38 2.24
CA GLN A 2 -8.70 18.05 2.68
C GLN A 2 -9.45 16.95 1.91
N ALA A 3 -8.72 15.94 1.41
CA ALA A 3 -9.26 14.73 0.84
C ALA A 3 -8.93 13.52 1.74
N PRO A 4 -9.68 13.27 2.83
CA PRO A 4 -9.39 12.19 3.75
C PRO A 4 -9.81 10.82 3.20
N LYS A 5 -9.50 9.76 3.95
CA LYS A 5 -9.82 8.37 3.61
C LYS A 5 -11.28 8.12 3.27
N ASN A 6 -12.19 8.90 3.85
CA ASN A 6 -13.62 8.66 3.77
C ASN A 6 -14.26 8.92 2.39
N GLY A 7 -13.50 9.52 1.45
CA GLY A 7 -13.91 9.72 0.07
C GLY A 7 -14.57 11.05 -0.25
N PHE A 8 -14.75 11.96 0.72
CA PHE A 8 -15.22 13.32 0.50
C PHE A 8 -14.07 14.30 0.41
N PHE A 9 -14.15 15.27 -0.50
CA PHE A 9 -13.25 16.41 -0.55
C PHE A 9 -13.86 17.57 0.22
N TYR A 10 -13.24 17.94 1.33
CA TYR A 10 -13.71 19.01 2.23
C TYR A 10 -13.01 20.34 1.94
N VAL A 11 -13.78 21.40 1.89
CA VAL A 11 -13.28 22.77 1.94
C VAL A 11 -13.83 23.43 3.21
N LEU A 12 -12.92 23.88 4.06
CA LEU A 12 -13.23 24.53 5.31
C LEU A 12 -12.70 25.98 5.28
N ASP A 13 -13.45 26.90 5.84
CA ASP A 13 -12.89 28.20 6.19
C ASP A 13 -11.83 27.99 7.28
N ARG A 14 -10.62 28.49 7.05
CA ARG A 14 -9.51 28.20 7.97
C ARG A 14 -9.54 29.06 9.24
N ALA A 15 -10.30 30.16 9.26
CA ALA A 15 -10.40 31.03 10.42
C ALA A 15 -11.51 30.58 11.37
N THR A 16 -12.64 30.10 10.81
CA THR A 16 -13.82 29.72 11.58
C THR A 16 -14.02 28.24 11.74
N GLY A 17 -13.46 27.43 10.83
CA GLY A 17 -13.72 25.99 10.73
C GLY A 17 -15.05 25.66 10.05
N GLU A 18 -15.76 26.63 9.49
CA GLU A 18 -17.02 26.44 8.78
C GLU A 18 -16.83 25.52 7.57
N LEU A 19 -17.74 24.57 7.39
CA LEU A 19 -17.76 23.68 6.23
C LEU A 19 -18.35 24.41 5.03
N LEU A 20 -17.52 24.79 4.07
CA LEU A 20 -17.94 25.44 2.84
C LEU A 20 -18.48 24.45 1.81
N SER A 21 -17.83 23.31 1.64
CA SER A 21 -18.25 22.24 0.73
C SER A 21 -17.66 20.88 1.09
N ALA A 22 -18.36 19.81 0.70
CA ALA A 22 -17.90 18.43 0.85
C ALA A 22 -18.60 17.54 -0.19
N GLU A 23 -17.88 17.20 -1.24
CA GLU A 23 -18.39 16.33 -2.31
C GLU A 23 -17.53 15.09 -2.48
N ALA A 24 -18.14 14.01 -3.00
CA ALA A 24 -17.45 12.76 -3.23
C ALA A 24 -16.44 12.88 -4.36
N TYR A 25 -15.15 12.58 -4.09
CA TYR A 25 -14.09 12.58 -5.11
C TYR A 25 -13.74 11.17 -5.61
N VAL A 26 -14.23 10.12 -4.92
CA VAL A 26 -14.13 8.72 -5.33
C VAL A 26 -15.48 8.01 -5.13
N PRO A 27 -15.73 6.87 -5.80
CA PRO A 27 -16.93 6.08 -5.57
C PRO A 27 -17.05 5.61 -4.12
N MET A 28 -18.24 5.78 -3.54
CA MET A 28 -18.50 5.35 -2.17
C MET A 28 -19.90 4.78 -2.00
N ASN A 29 -20.11 3.98 -0.96
CA ASN A 29 -21.40 3.39 -0.63
C ASN A 29 -21.75 3.41 0.87
N TRP A 30 -20.96 4.13 1.69
CA TRP A 30 -21.18 4.21 3.13
C TRP A 30 -21.94 5.48 3.55
N ALA A 31 -21.95 6.52 2.72
CA ALA A 31 -22.68 7.78 2.96
C ALA A 31 -23.25 8.34 1.65
N LYS A 32 -24.33 9.11 1.76
CA LYS A 32 -24.99 9.80 0.65
C LYS A 32 -24.45 11.19 0.38
N GLY A 33 -23.79 11.78 1.36
CA GLY A 33 -23.28 13.15 1.35
C GLY A 33 -22.88 13.59 2.74
N VAL A 34 -22.62 14.89 2.91
CA VAL A 34 -22.32 15.53 4.19
C VAL A 34 -23.37 16.58 4.45
N ASP A 35 -23.97 16.56 5.63
CA ASP A 35 -24.85 17.62 6.12
C ASP A 35 -24.02 18.87 6.40
N LYS A 36 -24.27 19.96 5.67
CA LYS A 36 -23.49 21.18 5.75
C LYS A 36 -23.67 21.95 7.07
N GLN A 37 -24.80 21.77 7.75
CA GLN A 37 -25.06 22.46 9.02
C GLN A 37 -24.30 21.80 10.16
N THR A 38 -24.24 20.48 10.18
CA THR A 38 -23.61 19.69 11.24
C THR A 38 -22.19 19.28 10.92
N GLY A 39 -21.78 19.30 9.64
CA GLY A 39 -20.51 18.76 9.14
C GLY A 39 -20.45 17.22 9.18
N ARG A 40 -21.57 16.54 9.45
CA ARG A 40 -21.61 15.08 9.61
C ARG A 40 -21.99 14.36 8.32
N PRO A 41 -21.35 13.22 8.00
CA PRO A 41 -21.77 12.38 6.90
C PRO A 41 -23.20 11.85 7.11
N ILE A 42 -23.99 11.83 6.05
CA ILE A 42 -25.32 11.21 6.01
C ILE A 42 -25.11 9.73 5.70
N GLU A 43 -24.96 8.92 6.74
CA GLU A 43 -24.62 7.50 6.61
C GLU A 43 -25.71 6.67 5.92
N ILE A 44 -25.28 5.63 5.21
CA ILE A 44 -26.15 4.59 4.65
C ILE A 44 -26.16 3.42 5.65
N PRO A 45 -27.30 3.11 6.33
CA PRO A 45 -27.35 2.08 7.36
C PRO A 45 -26.88 0.70 6.88
N ALA A 46 -27.13 0.35 5.62
CA ALA A 46 -26.70 -0.91 5.02
C ALA A 46 -25.16 -1.07 4.92
N ALA A 47 -24.38 0.00 5.06
CA ALA A 47 -22.92 -0.07 5.13
C ALA A 47 -22.39 -0.47 6.52
N ARG A 48 -23.24 -0.54 7.53
CA ARG A 48 -22.91 -1.04 8.86
C ARG A 48 -22.85 -2.57 8.84
N TYR A 49 -21.69 -3.15 9.08
CA TYR A 49 -21.38 -4.58 8.92
C TYR A 49 -21.48 -5.40 10.23
N LYS A 50 -22.39 -5.04 11.12
CA LYS A 50 -22.49 -5.70 12.44
C LYS A 50 -22.93 -7.15 12.35
N GLU A 51 -23.89 -7.46 11.48
CA GLU A 51 -24.57 -8.76 11.44
C GLU A 51 -24.31 -9.56 10.18
N GLN A 52 -23.87 -8.93 9.11
CA GLN A 52 -23.63 -9.58 7.82
C GLN A 52 -22.38 -9.03 7.12
N LEU A 53 -21.82 -9.87 6.24
CA LEU A 53 -20.75 -9.43 5.35
C LEU A 53 -21.21 -8.26 4.48
N THR A 54 -20.47 -7.17 4.51
CA THR A 54 -20.77 -5.96 3.73
C THR A 54 -19.53 -5.47 3.00
N ILE A 55 -19.67 -5.24 1.70
CA ILE A 55 -18.62 -4.60 0.89
C ILE A 55 -18.73 -3.10 1.05
N VAL A 56 -17.73 -2.48 1.65
CA VAL A 56 -17.68 -1.03 1.88
C VAL A 56 -16.64 -0.38 0.98
N LYS A 57 -17.00 0.75 0.38
CA LYS A 57 -16.15 1.65 -0.42
C LYS A 57 -16.20 3.08 0.14
N PRO A 58 -15.02 3.75 0.19
CA PRO A 58 -13.69 3.18 0.09
C PRO A 58 -13.39 2.28 1.29
N GLY A 59 -12.51 1.27 1.07
CA GLY A 59 -12.05 0.38 2.14
C GLY A 59 -11.07 1.07 3.11
N PRO A 60 -10.36 0.32 3.98
CA PRO A 60 -9.53 0.89 5.06
C PRO A 60 -8.33 1.70 4.55
N PHE A 61 -7.91 1.49 3.32
CA PHE A 61 -6.88 2.33 2.69
C PHE A 61 -7.40 3.71 2.25
N GLY A 62 -8.74 3.87 2.17
CA GLY A 62 -9.38 5.14 1.84
C GLY A 62 -9.33 5.50 0.35
N GLY A 63 -10.12 6.49 -0.05
CA GLY A 63 -10.05 7.09 -1.38
C GLY A 63 -8.75 7.86 -1.63
N HIS A 64 -8.09 8.32 -0.56
CA HIS A 64 -6.77 8.92 -0.49
C HIS A 64 -6.18 8.59 0.88
N ASN A 65 -4.87 8.63 1.02
CA ASN A 65 -4.21 8.31 2.28
C ASN A 65 -3.17 9.40 2.66
N TRP A 66 -2.01 9.00 3.17
CA TRP A 66 -0.96 9.91 3.65
C TRP A 66 -0.15 10.58 2.52
N GLN A 67 -0.20 10.05 1.31
CA GLN A 67 0.53 10.62 0.18
C GLN A 67 0.04 12.05 -0.09
N PRO A 68 0.91 13.08 -0.04
CA PRO A 68 0.45 14.46 -0.13
C PRO A 68 -0.17 14.79 -1.48
N MET A 69 -1.27 15.53 -1.42
CA MET A 69 -1.85 16.23 -2.56
C MET A 69 -1.19 17.59 -2.75
N SER A 70 -1.28 18.18 -3.93
CA SER A 70 -0.74 19.51 -4.25
C SER A 70 -1.79 20.41 -4.88
N PHE A 71 -1.67 21.72 -4.68
CA PHE A 71 -2.56 22.73 -5.25
C PHE A 71 -1.76 23.64 -6.19
N ASN A 72 -2.28 23.89 -7.38
CA ASN A 72 -1.71 24.85 -8.32
C ASN A 72 -2.59 26.08 -8.43
N PRO A 73 -2.12 27.26 -7.98
CA PRO A 73 -2.92 28.49 -8.01
C PRO A 73 -3.19 29.00 -9.44
N GLN A 74 -2.38 28.64 -10.44
CA GLN A 74 -2.61 29.06 -11.82
C GLN A 74 -3.76 28.31 -12.49
N THR A 75 -3.87 26.98 -12.21
CA THR A 75 -4.97 26.16 -12.73
C THR A 75 -6.17 26.18 -11.83
N GLY A 76 -6.01 26.56 -10.54
CA GLY A 76 -7.04 26.45 -9.51
C GLY A 76 -7.36 25.02 -9.10
N LEU A 77 -6.53 24.02 -9.48
CA LEU A 77 -6.81 22.61 -9.27
C LEU A 77 -5.99 22.02 -8.13
N VAL A 78 -6.57 21.01 -7.48
CA VAL A 78 -5.90 20.14 -6.51
C VAL A 78 -5.62 18.78 -7.17
N TYR A 79 -4.38 18.32 -7.09
CA TYR A 79 -3.96 17.02 -7.62
C TYR A 79 -3.91 16.02 -6.48
N ILE A 80 -4.69 14.94 -6.58
CA ILE A 80 -4.93 13.98 -5.51
C ILE A 80 -4.46 12.60 -5.96
N PRO A 81 -3.58 11.91 -5.20
CA PRO A 81 -3.26 10.50 -5.39
C PRO A 81 -4.46 9.64 -4.96
N ALA A 82 -5.49 9.58 -5.80
CA ALA A 82 -6.74 8.92 -5.48
C ALA A 82 -6.70 7.43 -5.79
N GLN A 83 -7.58 6.66 -5.12
CA GLN A 83 -7.69 5.22 -5.30
C GLN A 83 -9.09 4.72 -4.97
N ASP A 84 -9.46 3.55 -5.50
CA ASP A 84 -10.79 2.96 -5.38
C ASP A 84 -10.74 1.60 -4.64
N PRO A 85 -10.23 1.52 -3.40
CA PRO A 85 -10.23 0.29 -2.64
C PRO A 85 -11.63 -0.01 -2.10
N PHE A 86 -11.91 -1.30 -1.99
CA PHE A 86 -13.04 -1.80 -1.21
C PHE A 86 -12.54 -2.74 -0.12
N PHE A 87 -13.41 -3.07 0.82
CA PHE A 87 -13.13 -4.10 1.80
C PHE A 87 -14.41 -4.85 2.18
N ALA A 88 -14.27 -6.17 2.36
CA ALA A 88 -15.34 -7.01 2.86
C ALA A 88 -15.28 -7.03 4.38
N TYR A 89 -16.18 -6.30 5.03
CA TYR A 89 -16.28 -6.25 6.47
C TYR A 89 -17.33 -7.24 6.98
N ALA A 90 -16.98 -7.99 7.99
CA ALA A 90 -17.91 -8.76 8.84
C ALA A 90 -17.51 -8.56 10.31
N GLY A 91 -18.44 -8.32 11.18
CA GLY A 91 -18.17 -8.19 12.61
C GLY A 91 -17.89 -9.54 13.26
N VAL A 92 -16.93 -9.60 14.17
CA VAL A 92 -16.74 -10.76 15.06
C VAL A 92 -17.86 -10.75 16.10
N LYS A 93 -18.62 -11.85 16.23
CA LYS A 93 -19.76 -11.93 17.18
C LYS A 93 -19.31 -11.85 18.63
N ASP A 94 -18.30 -12.63 18.99
CA ASP A 94 -17.76 -12.69 20.36
C ASP A 94 -16.32 -12.17 20.34
N PHE A 95 -16.19 -10.85 20.30
CA PHE A 95 -14.87 -10.24 20.28
C PHE A 95 -14.19 -10.33 21.64
N HIS A 96 -13.03 -10.98 21.66
CA HIS A 96 -12.11 -10.99 22.79
C HIS A 96 -10.77 -10.38 22.37
N TYR A 97 -10.26 -9.45 23.18
CA TYR A 97 -8.93 -8.91 22.96
C TYR A 97 -7.87 -10.01 23.04
N ARG A 98 -7.01 -10.07 22.03
CA ARG A 98 -5.86 -10.99 21.96
C ARG A 98 -4.57 -10.19 21.84
N PRO A 99 -3.68 -10.23 22.86
CA PRO A 99 -2.39 -9.55 22.79
C PRO A 99 -1.60 -9.97 21.55
N GLY A 100 -0.93 -9.00 20.88
CA GLY A 100 -0.10 -9.24 19.70
C GLY A 100 -0.86 -9.54 18.40
N ALA A 101 -2.20 -9.65 18.42
CA ALA A 101 -3.00 -9.86 17.23
C ALA A 101 -3.64 -8.55 16.71
N TRP A 102 -4.14 -8.59 15.49
CA TRP A 102 -4.97 -7.52 14.93
C TRP A 102 -6.35 -7.51 15.61
N ASN A 103 -6.54 -6.60 16.55
CA ASN A 103 -7.77 -6.45 17.32
C ASN A 103 -8.72 -5.44 16.67
N THR A 104 -9.14 -5.70 15.44
CA THR A 104 -9.99 -4.79 14.67
C THR A 104 -11.49 -5.04 14.85
N GLY A 105 -11.87 -6.15 15.46
CA GLY A 105 -13.28 -6.59 15.53
C GLY A 105 -13.82 -7.08 14.17
N SER A 106 -12.98 -7.19 13.15
CA SER A 106 -13.36 -7.71 11.83
C SER A 106 -13.00 -9.18 11.70
N ASP A 107 -13.91 -9.97 11.16
CA ASP A 107 -13.69 -11.38 10.84
C ASP A 107 -12.99 -11.52 9.49
N PHE A 108 -11.66 -11.61 9.51
CA PHE A 108 -10.84 -11.76 8.31
C PHE A 108 -11.04 -13.08 7.56
N SER A 109 -11.66 -14.10 8.17
CA SER A 109 -11.99 -15.35 7.48
C SER A 109 -13.00 -15.15 6.35
N GLN A 110 -13.79 -14.09 6.43
CA GLN A 110 -14.79 -13.73 5.43
C GLN A 110 -14.20 -13.04 4.19
N LEU A 111 -12.92 -12.64 4.21
CA LEU A 111 -12.27 -12.00 3.05
C LEU A 111 -12.28 -12.87 1.79
N LYS A 112 -12.32 -14.19 1.95
CA LYS A 112 -12.47 -15.14 0.81
C LYS A 112 -13.77 -14.96 0.01
N ALA A 113 -14.77 -14.33 0.61
CA ALA A 113 -16.04 -13.99 -0.05
C ALA A 113 -16.00 -12.61 -0.74
N ALA A 114 -14.89 -11.87 -0.64
CA ALA A 114 -14.73 -10.62 -1.35
C ALA A 114 -14.65 -10.85 -2.88
N PRO A 115 -15.19 -9.93 -3.69
CA PRO A 115 -15.06 -10.01 -5.14
C PRO A 115 -13.59 -10.08 -5.55
N PRO A 116 -13.22 -10.89 -6.55
CA PRO A 116 -11.83 -10.99 -7.06
C PRO A 116 -11.48 -9.79 -7.96
N VAL A 117 -11.70 -8.58 -7.46
CA VAL A 117 -11.42 -7.33 -8.17
C VAL A 117 -10.16 -6.71 -7.58
N VAL A 118 -9.20 -6.38 -8.44
CA VAL A 118 -7.99 -5.66 -8.03
C VAL A 118 -8.33 -4.17 -7.92
N PRO A 119 -8.15 -3.56 -6.74
CA PRO A 119 -8.35 -2.11 -6.60
C PRO A 119 -7.40 -1.32 -7.49
N THR A 120 -7.91 -0.26 -8.09
CA THR A 120 -7.16 0.64 -8.97
C THR A 120 -6.93 1.99 -8.32
N GLY A 121 -5.95 2.75 -8.84
CA GLY A 121 -5.69 4.12 -8.45
C GLY A 121 -5.75 5.08 -9.64
N HIS A 122 -5.64 6.35 -9.36
CA HIS A 122 -5.56 7.39 -10.39
C HIS A 122 -4.97 8.68 -9.83
N LEU A 123 -4.34 9.46 -10.70
CA LEU A 123 -4.09 10.87 -10.42
C LEU A 123 -5.35 11.63 -10.76
N LEU A 124 -5.94 12.31 -9.79
CA LEU A 124 -7.15 13.09 -9.94
C LEU A 124 -6.84 14.58 -9.88
N ALA A 125 -7.23 15.35 -10.89
CA ALA A 125 -7.30 16.80 -10.82
C ALA A 125 -8.71 17.23 -10.45
N TRP A 126 -8.84 17.83 -9.28
CA TRP A 126 -10.08 18.21 -8.67
C TRP A 126 -10.22 19.74 -8.65
N ASP A 127 -11.37 20.24 -9.09
CA ASP A 127 -11.74 21.63 -8.94
C ASP A 127 -12.38 21.86 -7.57
N PRO A 128 -11.69 22.51 -6.62
CA PRO A 128 -12.19 22.65 -5.26
C PRO A 128 -13.33 23.67 -5.13
N VAL A 129 -13.53 24.52 -6.13
CA VAL A 129 -14.64 25.50 -6.17
C VAL A 129 -15.89 24.88 -6.77
N ALA A 130 -15.73 24.26 -7.95
CA ALA A 130 -16.83 23.57 -8.62
C ALA A 130 -17.15 22.20 -8.00
N GLN A 131 -16.31 21.71 -7.10
CA GLN A 131 -16.42 20.42 -6.42
C GLN A 131 -16.63 19.25 -7.41
N LYS A 132 -15.77 19.19 -8.44
CA LYS A 132 -15.84 18.18 -9.47
C LYS A 132 -14.48 17.85 -10.07
N GLU A 133 -14.40 16.67 -10.65
CA GLU A 133 -13.27 16.26 -11.46
C GLU A 133 -13.12 17.15 -12.69
N ARG A 134 -11.88 17.50 -13.00
CA ARG A 134 -11.51 18.16 -14.26
C ARG A 134 -10.88 17.16 -15.24
N TRP A 135 -9.97 16.30 -14.73
CA TRP A 135 -9.38 15.20 -15.47
C TRP A 135 -8.82 14.15 -14.50
N ARG A 136 -8.59 12.95 -15.00
CA ARG A 136 -7.87 11.88 -14.28
C ARG A 136 -6.96 11.09 -15.18
N VAL A 137 -5.89 10.54 -14.58
CA VAL A 137 -5.01 9.55 -15.21
C VAL A 137 -5.15 8.23 -14.45
N PRO A 138 -5.70 7.17 -15.08
CA PRO A 138 -5.90 5.89 -14.41
C PRO A 138 -4.58 5.13 -14.22
N TYR A 139 -4.46 4.41 -13.10
CA TYR A 139 -3.37 3.49 -12.79
C TYR A 139 -3.90 2.09 -12.50
N LYS A 140 -3.07 1.08 -12.81
CA LYS A 140 -3.43 -0.33 -12.61
C LYS A 140 -3.43 -0.73 -11.13
N THR A 141 -2.77 0.03 -10.27
CA THR A 141 -2.56 -0.29 -8.86
C THR A 141 -2.97 0.88 -7.99
N ILE A 142 -3.33 0.59 -6.74
CA ILE A 142 -3.43 1.58 -5.66
C ILE A 142 -2.03 1.96 -5.14
N TRP A 143 -1.98 2.90 -4.21
CA TRP A 143 -0.79 3.26 -3.44
C TRP A 143 0.28 3.97 -4.26
N ASN A 144 -0.14 4.85 -5.16
CA ASN A 144 0.76 5.71 -5.92
C ASN A 144 1.28 6.86 -5.03
N GLY A 145 2.41 7.44 -5.41
CA GLY A 145 3.09 8.47 -4.64
C GLY A 145 2.34 9.79 -4.52
N GLY A 146 2.84 10.66 -3.65
CA GLY A 146 2.35 12.03 -3.53
C GLY A 146 2.60 12.85 -4.78
N THR A 147 1.97 14.02 -4.86
CA THR A 147 2.03 14.91 -6.03
C THR A 147 2.87 16.16 -5.77
N LEU A 148 3.41 16.71 -6.82
CA LEU A 148 4.05 18.03 -6.86
C LEU A 148 3.52 18.77 -8.08
N THR A 149 3.22 20.05 -7.95
CA THR A 149 2.92 20.92 -9.10
C THR A 149 3.86 22.12 -9.14
N THR A 150 4.09 22.64 -10.34
CA THR A 150 5.00 23.78 -10.58
C THR A 150 4.29 24.90 -11.34
N ALA A 151 4.85 26.11 -11.29
CA ALA A 151 4.40 27.26 -12.07
C ALA A 151 4.55 27.05 -13.59
N GLY A 152 5.38 26.12 -14.01
CA GLY A 152 5.56 25.73 -15.43
C GLY A 152 4.46 24.80 -15.97
N ASN A 153 3.28 24.77 -15.38
CA ASN A 153 2.15 23.92 -15.78
C ASN A 153 2.46 22.41 -15.73
N LEU A 154 3.28 21.96 -14.76
CA LEU A 154 3.59 20.55 -14.57
C LEU A 154 2.96 20.00 -13.29
N ALA A 155 2.50 18.74 -13.37
CA ALA A 155 2.12 17.92 -12.21
C ALA A 155 2.96 16.63 -12.25
N PHE A 156 3.72 16.37 -11.17
CA PHE A 156 4.57 15.19 -11.04
C PHE A 156 3.94 14.20 -10.08
N GLN A 157 4.07 12.91 -10.42
CA GLN A 157 3.72 11.82 -9.52
C GLN A 157 4.61 10.60 -9.72
N GLY A 158 4.99 9.95 -8.63
CA GLY A 158 5.53 8.61 -8.64
C GLY A 158 4.40 7.56 -8.64
N THR A 159 4.65 6.39 -9.22
CA THR A 159 3.67 5.31 -9.27
C THR A 159 4.15 4.06 -8.54
N ALA A 160 3.22 3.26 -8.05
CA ALA A 160 3.52 2.00 -7.37
C ALA A 160 4.22 0.99 -8.29
N ASP A 161 4.01 1.07 -9.60
CA ASP A 161 4.66 0.22 -10.60
C ASP A 161 6.04 0.73 -11.04
N GLY A 162 6.57 1.78 -10.39
CA GLY A 162 7.95 2.22 -10.55
C GLY A 162 8.20 3.23 -11.66
N ARG A 163 7.22 4.03 -12.02
CA ARG A 163 7.36 5.14 -12.96
C ARG A 163 7.34 6.48 -12.24
N PHE A 164 8.18 7.40 -12.67
CA PHE A 164 8.09 8.81 -12.29
C PHE A 164 7.64 9.59 -13.51
N VAL A 165 6.53 10.32 -13.38
CA VAL A 165 5.82 10.88 -14.52
C VAL A 165 5.56 12.37 -14.31
N ALA A 166 5.71 13.16 -15.38
CA ALA A 166 5.26 14.54 -15.47
C ALA A 166 4.07 14.64 -16.43
N TYR A 167 3.02 15.29 -15.96
CA TYR A 167 1.81 15.60 -16.73
C TYR A 167 1.64 17.11 -16.88
N SER A 168 0.92 17.54 -17.93
CA SER A 168 0.42 18.91 -17.98
C SER A 168 -0.61 19.10 -16.85
N ALA A 169 -0.43 20.15 -16.05
CA ALA A 169 -1.26 20.38 -14.87
C ALA A 169 -2.72 20.74 -15.24
N ASP A 170 -2.93 21.41 -16.38
CA ASP A 170 -4.25 21.83 -16.85
C ASP A 170 -5.08 20.71 -17.50
N LYS A 171 -4.41 19.69 -18.15
CA LYS A 171 -5.09 18.68 -18.96
C LYS A 171 -4.80 17.24 -18.58
N GLY A 172 -3.71 16.96 -17.81
CA GLY A 172 -3.29 15.60 -17.48
C GLY A 172 -2.63 14.84 -18.63
N GLU A 173 -2.18 15.54 -19.66
CA GLU A 173 -1.43 14.95 -20.76
C GLU A 173 -0.04 14.53 -20.28
N LYS A 174 0.37 13.29 -20.58
CA LYS A 174 1.70 12.81 -20.21
C LYS A 174 2.77 13.50 -21.07
N LEU A 175 3.66 14.23 -20.42
CA LEU A 175 4.74 14.98 -21.05
C LEU A 175 6.09 14.26 -20.98
N TRP A 176 6.35 13.57 -19.86
CA TRP A 176 7.60 12.86 -19.62
C TRP A 176 7.40 11.70 -18.65
N GLU A 177 8.23 10.67 -18.78
CA GLU A 177 8.22 9.50 -17.92
C GLU A 177 9.60 8.85 -17.85
N VAL A 178 9.96 8.35 -16.67
CA VAL A 178 11.10 7.46 -16.48
C VAL A 178 10.70 6.28 -15.60
N THR A 179 11.19 5.09 -15.96
CA THR A 179 11.00 3.88 -15.14
C THR A 179 12.21 3.67 -14.26
N VAL A 180 11.98 3.43 -12.96
CA VAL A 180 13.05 3.30 -11.96
C VAL A 180 13.13 1.90 -11.31
N GLY A 181 12.30 0.96 -11.75
CA GLY A 181 12.36 -0.44 -11.31
C GLY A 181 11.91 -0.73 -9.87
N THR A 182 11.48 0.28 -9.11
CA THR A 182 10.87 0.14 -7.78
C THR A 182 9.75 1.15 -7.61
N GLY A 183 8.76 0.85 -6.74
CA GLY A 183 7.66 1.78 -6.49
C GLY A 183 8.15 3.13 -5.99
N ILE A 184 7.49 4.20 -6.40
CA ILE A 184 7.74 5.57 -5.93
C ILE A 184 6.51 6.02 -5.16
N ILE A 185 6.59 5.93 -3.83
CA ILE A 185 5.46 6.19 -2.92
C ILE A 185 5.59 7.57 -2.26
N ALA A 186 6.80 8.10 -2.18
CA ALA A 186 7.06 9.44 -1.66
C ALA A 186 6.54 10.54 -2.59
N ALA A 187 6.37 11.74 -2.03
CA ALA A 187 6.12 12.94 -2.82
C ALA A 187 7.43 13.48 -3.40
N PRO A 188 7.41 14.00 -4.62
CA PRO A 188 8.53 14.77 -5.16
C PRO A 188 8.62 16.14 -4.50
N VAL A 189 9.81 16.72 -4.54
CA VAL A 189 10.08 18.12 -4.16
C VAL A 189 10.77 18.84 -5.29
N THR A 190 10.59 20.15 -5.40
CA THR A 190 11.34 20.99 -6.34
C THR A 190 12.07 22.09 -5.60
N TYR A 191 13.24 22.43 -6.10
CA TYR A 191 14.10 23.48 -5.57
C TYR A 191 15.01 24.01 -6.68
N GLU A 192 15.65 25.14 -6.44
CA GLU A 192 16.59 25.78 -7.36
C GLU A 192 17.97 25.90 -6.69
N VAL A 193 19.02 25.60 -7.44
CA VAL A 193 20.40 25.83 -7.07
C VAL A 193 21.12 26.46 -8.25
N ASP A 194 21.75 27.59 -8.04
CA ASP A 194 22.51 28.34 -9.07
C ASP A 194 21.71 28.60 -10.36
N GLY A 195 20.42 28.94 -10.24
CA GLY A 195 19.53 29.20 -11.36
C GLY A 195 19.06 27.95 -12.12
N VAL A 196 19.37 26.75 -11.64
CA VAL A 196 18.91 25.48 -12.19
C VAL A 196 17.84 24.88 -11.32
N GLN A 197 16.67 24.61 -11.90
CA GLN A 197 15.58 23.92 -11.19
C GLN A 197 15.83 22.42 -11.19
N TYR A 198 15.68 21.84 -10.01
CA TYR A 198 15.74 20.40 -9.77
C TYR A 198 14.38 19.88 -9.27
N VAL A 199 14.10 18.62 -9.60
CA VAL A 199 13.00 17.83 -9.03
C VAL A 199 13.61 16.57 -8.44
N SER A 200 13.42 16.36 -7.12
CA SER A 200 13.94 15.18 -6.43
C SER A 200 12.80 14.34 -5.87
N VAL A 201 12.98 13.01 -5.87
CA VAL A 201 12.02 12.07 -5.31
C VAL A 201 12.73 10.86 -4.70
N MET A 202 12.22 10.39 -3.56
CA MET A 202 12.65 9.11 -2.98
C MET A 202 11.94 7.96 -3.69
N ALA A 203 12.71 7.07 -4.32
CA ALA A 203 12.20 5.86 -4.93
C ALA A 203 12.43 4.67 -3.98
N GLY A 204 11.40 3.86 -3.79
CA GLY A 204 11.39 2.71 -2.89
C GLY A 204 10.00 2.49 -2.30
N TRP A 205 9.71 1.24 -1.95
CA TRP A 205 8.49 0.89 -1.26
C TRP A 205 8.58 1.29 0.22
N GLY A 206 7.48 1.79 0.77
CA GLY A 206 7.33 2.15 2.17
C GLY A 206 5.88 2.24 2.60
N GLY A 207 5.66 2.53 3.89
CA GLY A 207 4.33 2.67 4.47
C GLY A 207 3.57 1.35 4.66
N ALA A 208 2.32 1.46 5.11
CA ALA A 208 1.49 0.31 5.50
C ALA A 208 1.24 -0.68 4.36
N ALA A 209 1.10 -0.22 3.10
CA ALA A 209 0.86 -1.12 1.98
C ALA A 209 2.02 -2.09 1.74
N ALA A 210 3.26 -1.65 1.96
CA ALA A 210 4.42 -2.51 1.87
C ALA A 210 4.46 -3.56 3.00
N LEU A 211 3.96 -3.21 4.18
CA LEU A 211 3.90 -4.12 5.33
C LEU A 211 2.75 -5.13 5.22
N VAL A 212 1.56 -4.67 4.82
CA VAL A 212 0.35 -5.51 4.88
C VAL A 212 -0.14 -5.99 3.51
N GLY A 213 0.30 -5.36 2.42
CA GLY A 213 -0.27 -5.61 1.09
C GLY A 213 0.05 -6.98 0.51
N GLY A 214 1.17 -7.60 0.86
CA GLY A 214 1.57 -8.93 0.36
C GLY A 214 1.57 -9.06 -1.16
N VAL A 215 1.23 -7.98 -1.85
CA VAL A 215 1.00 -7.92 -3.29
C VAL A 215 2.30 -7.43 -3.92
N GLU A 216 2.63 -7.91 -5.03
CA GLU A 216 3.64 -7.49 -6.02
C GLU A 216 4.69 -6.40 -5.62
N SER A 217 4.42 -5.65 -4.52
CA SER A 217 5.35 -4.71 -3.90
C SER A 217 6.73 -5.33 -3.62
N GLY A 218 6.76 -6.63 -3.29
CA GLY A 218 8.00 -7.37 -3.08
C GLY A 218 8.76 -7.72 -4.36
N ARG A 219 8.14 -7.62 -5.52
CA ARG A 219 8.80 -7.93 -6.81
C ARG A 219 9.65 -6.79 -7.33
N THR A 220 9.40 -5.59 -6.86
CA THR A 220 10.13 -4.36 -7.24
C THR A 220 11.12 -3.94 -6.15
N ASN A 221 11.71 -4.88 -5.42
CA ASN A 221 12.66 -4.63 -4.34
C ASN A 221 14.02 -4.13 -4.87
N GLY A 222 14.02 -2.96 -5.51
CA GLY A 222 15.23 -2.17 -5.68
C GLY A 222 15.67 -1.58 -4.33
N ALA A 223 16.94 -1.28 -4.18
CA ALA A 223 17.41 -0.46 -3.07
C ALA A 223 16.68 0.90 -3.09
N GLY A 224 16.34 1.45 -1.93
CA GLY A 224 15.81 2.81 -1.85
C GLY A 224 16.82 3.80 -2.41
N MET A 225 16.35 4.79 -3.18
CA MET A 225 17.20 5.77 -3.87
C MET A 225 16.63 7.16 -3.74
N LEU A 226 17.50 8.15 -3.68
CA LEU A 226 17.17 9.53 -3.98
C LEU A 226 17.49 9.80 -5.44
N LEU A 227 16.48 10.14 -6.22
CA LEU A 227 16.61 10.49 -7.63
C LEU A 227 16.42 12.00 -7.77
N THR A 228 17.31 12.62 -8.52
CA THR A 228 17.26 14.06 -8.80
C THR A 228 17.33 14.29 -10.31
N PHE A 229 16.38 15.05 -10.81
CA PHE A 229 16.23 15.38 -12.23
C PHE A 229 16.37 16.88 -12.45
N ALA A 230 16.99 17.24 -13.56
CA ALA A 230 17.05 18.63 -14.04
C ALA A 230 16.69 18.66 -15.53
N LEU A 231 16.08 19.75 -15.95
CA LEU A 231 15.78 19.96 -17.36
C LEU A 231 17.10 19.97 -18.17
N ASN A 232 17.12 19.25 -19.29
CA ASN A 232 18.30 19.09 -20.15
C ASN A 232 19.51 18.38 -19.51
N ALA A 233 19.34 17.67 -18.37
CA ALA A 233 20.38 16.82 -17.84
C ALA A 233 20.76 15.72 -18.83
N LYS A 234 22.07 15.47 -18.96
CA LYS A 234 22.62 14.49 -19.93
C LYS A 234 22.85 13.11 -19.33
N GLN A 235 22.89 13.02 -18.01
CA GLN A 235 23.14 11.76 -17.32
C GLN A 235 21.88 10.89 -17.38
N MET A 236 22.04 9.67 -17.86
CA MET A 236 20.99 8.67 -17.92
C MET A 236 20.89 7.90 -16.61
N MET A 237 19.69 7.41 -16.30
CA MET A 237 19.50 6.47 -15.20
C MET A 237 20.34 5.21 -15.41
N PRO A 238 21.07 4.73 -14.39
CA PRO A 238 21.80 3.47 -14.51
C PRO A 238 20.83 2.29 -14.65
N ASP A 239 21.21 1.31 -15.48
CA ASP A 239 20.42 0.12 -15.81
C ASP A 239 20.30 -0.91 -14.64
N THR A 240 20.77 -0.53 -13.46
CA THR A 240 20.97 -1.42 -12.30
C THR A 240 19.72 -1.73 -11.48
N PHE A 241 18.54 -1.24 -11.88
CA PHE A 241 17.34 -1.29 -11.03
C PHE A 241 16.42 -2.48 -11.27
N SER A 242 16.66 -3.30 -12.28
CA SER A 242 15.93 -4.56 -12.45
C SER A 242 16.48 -5.64 -11.51
N ARG A 243 16.05 -5.65 -10.26
CA ARG A 243 16.36 -6.77 -9.38
C ARG A 243 15.59 -8.00 -9.88
N ARG A 244 16.27 -8.88 -10.59
CA ARG A 244 15.77 -10.23 -10.85
C ARG A 244 15.57 -10.93 -9.51
N LEU A 245 14.43 -11.59 -9.33
CA LEU A 245 14.24 -12.49 -8.20
C LEU A 245 15.42 -13.44 -8.20
N THR A 246 16.27 -13.36 -7.17
CA THR A 246 17.39 -14.29 -7.03
C THR A 246 16.81 -15.65 -6.62
N PRO A 247 17.06 -16.71 -7.37
CA PRO A 247 16.66 -18.04 -6.94
C PRO A 247 17.24 -18.33 -5.55
N VAL A 248 16.46 -18.98 -4.72
CA VAL A 248 16.89 -19.35 -3.36
C VAL A 248 17.23 -20.84 -3.34
N THR A 249 18.21 -21.22 -2.53
CA THR A 249 18.52 -22.62 -2.29
C THR A 249 17.27 -23.33 -1.76
N PRO A 250 16.78 -24.39 -2.41
CA PRO A 250 15.68 -25.18 -1.88
C PRO A 250 16.02 -25.73 -0.50
N ILE A 251 15.01 -25.76 0.37
CA ILE A 251 15.11 -26.40 1.68
C ILE A 251 14.08 -27.50 1.68
N GLU A 252 14.53 -28.73 1.87
CA GLU A 252 13.64 -29.87 2.00
C GLU A 252 12.89 -29.80 3.31
N PHE A 253 11.60 -30.06 3.28
CA PHE A 253 10.73 -30.13 4.45
C PHE A 253 9.58 -31.09 4.16
N SER A 254 9.06 -31.71 5.21
CA SER A 254 7.86 -32.53 5.15
C SER A 254 6.82 -31.96 6.11
N ALA A 255 5.62 -31.70 5.61
CA ALA A 255 4.48 -31.28 6.42
C ALA A 255 3.18 -31.64 5.69
N THR A 256 2.14 -31.99 6.47
CA THR A 256 0.83 -32.26 5.89
C THR A 256 0.17 -30.93 5.44
N PRO A 257 -0.78 -30.97 4.49
CA PRO A 257 -1.54 -29.80 4.09
C PRO A 257 -2.18 -29.06 5.28
N GLU A 258 -2.75 -29.82 6.22
CA GLU A 258 -3.41 -29.29 7.43
C GLU A 258 -2.42 -28.50 8.30
N LYS A 259 -1.19 -29.00 8.45
CA LYS A 259 -0.14 -28.30 9.21
C LYS A 259 0.28 -27.01 8.52
N ILE A 260 0.37 -27.01 7.18
CA ILE A 260 0.68 -25.81 6.39
C ILE A 260 -0.44 -24.78 6.53
N ASP A 261 -1.71 -25.20 6.48
CA ASP A 261 -2.87 -24.32 6.60
C ASP A 261 -2.98 -23.73 8.02
N ALA A 262 -2.73 -24.54 9.04
CA ALA A 262 -2.63 -24.03 10.43
C ALA A 262 -1.52 -22.99 10.56
N GLY A 263 -0.35 -23.26 9.96
CA GLY A 263 0.77 -22.33 9.91
C GLY A 263 0.43 -21.03 9.17
N ALA A 264 -0.36 -21.08 8.10
CA ALA A 264 -0.84 -19.89 7.40
C ALA A 264 -1.73 -19.03 8.28
N GLY A 265 -2.65 -19.63 9.04
CA GLY A 265 -3.50 -18.93 10.01
C GLY A 265 -2.70 -18.26 11.13
N LEU A 266 -1.78 -18.99 11.74
CA LEU A 266 -0.87 -18.47 12.77
C LEU A 266 0.03 -17.36 12.24
N PHE A 267 0.57 -17.51 11.03
CA PHE A 267 1.37 -16.49 10.38
C PHE A 267 0.55 -15.22 10.12
N ALA A 268 -0.66 -15.36 9.60
CA ALA A 268 -1.56 -14.23 9.38
C ALA A 268 -1.86 -13.49 10.67
N GLN A 269 -2.03 -14.20 11.78
CA GLN A 269 -2.34 -13.62 13.09
C GLN A 269 -1.15 -12.90 13.73
N TRP A 270 0.06 -13.49 13.71
CA TRP A 270 1.17 -13.08 14.56
C TRP A 270 2.32 -12.42 13.80
N CYS A 271 2.48 -12.73 12.50
CA CYS A 271 3.68 -12.38 11.73
C CYS A 271 3.41 -11.40 10.59
N SER A 272 2.19 -11.44 10.02
CA SER A 272 1.85 -10.72 8.79
C SER A 272 1.94 -9.21 8.91
N THR A 273 1.70 -8.65 10.10
CA THR A 273 1.79 -7.21 10.37
C THR A 273 3.16 -6.64 10.02
N CYS A 274 4.22 -7.42 10.25
CA CYS A 274 5.61 -7.02 9.96
C CYS A 274 6.11 -7.64 8.67
N HIS A 275 5.83 -8.93 8.43
CA HIS A 275 6.43 -9.71 7.33
C HIS A 275 5.53 -9.82 6.08
N GLY A 276 4.41 -9.08 6.03
CA GLY A 276 3.45 -9.06 4.91
C GLY A 276 2.48 -10.25 4.92
N LEU A 277 1.30 -10.07 4.33
CA LEU A 277 0.15 -11.00 4.45
C LEU A 277 0.46 -12.46 4.08
N VAL A 278 1.33 -12.70 3.13
CA VAL A 278 1.69 -14.05 2.64
C VAL A 278 3.20 -14.30 2.72
N GLY A 279 3.86 -13.64 3.68
CA GLY A 279 5.31 -13.71 3.84
C GLY A 279 6.10 -12.91 2.81
N ILE A 280 5.42 -12.03 2.05
CA ILE A 280 6.04 -11.13 1.08
C ILE A 280 6.23 -9.78 1.74
N SER A 281 7.44 -9.47 2.15
CA SER A 281 7.76 -8.19 2.75
C SER A 281 7.94 -7.08 1.72
N GLY A 282 7.52 -5.86 2.09
CA GLY A 282 7.79 -4.65 1.31
C GLY A 282 9.20 -4.06 1.48
N GLY A 283 10.12 -4.78 2.15
CA GLY A 283 11.53 -4.38 2.30
C GLY A 283 11.88 -3.69 3.62
N ALA A 284 10.90 -3.19 4.40
CA ALA A 284 11.16 -2.60 5.72
C ALA A 284 11.55 -3.65 6.77
N THR A 285 11.02 -4.86 6.61
CA THR A 285 11.36 -6.05 7.40
C THR A 285 11.78 -7.18 6.47
N PRO A 286 12.49 -8.21 6.94
CA PRO A 286 12.91 -9.30 6.08
C PRO A 286 11.75 -10.03 5.42
N ASP A 287 11.86 -10.29 4.12
CA ASP A 287 11.03 -11.26 3.43
C ASP A 287 11.50 -12.67 3.82
N LEU A 288 10.71 -13.35 4.62
CA LEU A 288 11.09 -14.61 5.24
C LEU A 288 11.34 -15.73 4.23
N ARG A 289 10.81 -15.64 3.02
CA ARG A 289 11.05 -16.60 1.95
C ARG A 289 12.51 -16.62 1.49
N TYR A 290 13.22 -15.49 1.66
CA TYR A 290 14.64 -15.32 1.32
C TYR A 290 15.59 -15.58 2.49
N SER A 291 15.08 -15.95 3.66
CA SER A 291 15.94 -16.25 4.82
C SER A 291 16.96 -17.36 4.52
N ALA A 292 18.17 -17.20 5.07
CA ALA A 292 19.18 -18.23 4.98
C ALA A 292 18.72 -19.55 5.63
N PRO A 293 19.16 -20.72 5.16
CA PRO A 293 18.77 -22.01 5.76
C PRO A 293 18.95 -22.04 7.28
N SER A 294 20.05 -21.52 7.80
CA SER A 294 20.34 -21.44 9.23
C SER A 294 19.29 -20.68 10.07
N VAL A 295 18.51 -19.77 9.45
CA VAL A 295 17.40 -19.11 10.15
C VAL A 295 16.31 -20.13 10.48
N PHE A 296 16.04 -21.05 9.59
CA PHE A 296 15.02 -22.09 9.80
C PHE A 296 15.46 -23.13 10.83
N ASP A 297 16.76 -23.33 11.03
CA ASP A 297 17.30 -24.21 12.07
C ASP A 297 17.10 -23.61 13.47
N HIS A 298 17.08 -22.28 13.57
CA HIS A 298 16.91 -21.51 14.81
C HIS A 298 15.49 -20.95 15.00
N TYR A 299 14.51 -21.47 14.29
CA TYR A 299 13.16 -20.86 14.28
C TYR A 299 12.52 -20.79 15.66
N LYS A 300 12.68 -21.84 16.50
CA LYS A 300 12.18 -21.88 17.88
C LYS A 300 12.86 -20.82 18.77
N GLU A 301 14.17 -20.72 18.71
CA GLU A 301 14.93 -19.73 19.47
C GLU A 301 14.52 -18.29 19.08
N ILE A 302 14.27 -18.04 17.77
CA ILE A 302 13.85 -16.74 17.28
C ILE A 302 12.44 -16.40 17.79
N LEU A 303 11.48 -17.30 17.63
CA LEU A 303 10.09 -17.02 17.92
C LEU A 303 9.74 -17.15 19.41
N LEU A 304 10.32 -18.10 20.12
CA LEU A 304 9.97 -18.37 21.53
C LEU A 304 10.95 -17.74 22.52
N GLU A 305 12.25 -17.76 22.21
CA GLU A 305 13.27 -17.33 23.17
C GLU A 305 13.72 -15.87 22.92
N GLY A 306 13.23 -15.24 21.84
CA GLY A 306 13.52 -13.83 21.55
C GLY A 306 14.95 -13.56 21.07
N LYS A 307 15.59 -14.55 20.39
CA LYS A 307 16.96 -14.41 19.84
C LYS A 307 17.19 -13.11 19.06
N ASN A 308 16.16 -12.59 18.41
CA ASN A 308 16.22 -11.37 17.61
C ASN A 308 15.53 -10.15 18.27
N LEU A 309 15.29 -10.19 19.58
CA LEU A 309 14.64 -9.09 20.31
C LEU A 309 15.38 -7.76 20.12
N GLY A 310 16.71 -7.77 20.20
CA GLY A 310 17.55 -6.58 19.96
C GLY A 310 17.50 -6.03 18.53
N ARG A 311 16.89 -6.76 17.59
CA ARG A 311 16.63 -6.35 16.20
C ARG A 311 15.16 -5.98 15.94
N GLY A 312 14.36 -5.86 17.01
CA GLY A 312 12.94 -5.50 16.94
C GLY A 312 11.98 -6.67 16.71
N MET A 313 12.43 -7.93 16.66
CA MET A 313 11.57 -9.11 16.58
C MET A 313 11.18 -9.58 17.98
N PRO A 314 9.90 -9.48 18.41
CA PRO A 314 9.49 -9.88 19.74
C PRO A 314 9.51 -11.42 19.95
N SER A 315 9.54 -11.85 21.21
CA SER A 315 9.26 -13.24 21.56
C SER A 315 7.75 -13.48 21.60
N PHE A 316 7.32 -14.62 21.08
CA PHE A 316 5.92 -15.06 21.07
C PHE A 316 5.67 -16.22 22.05
N LYS A 317 6.58 -16.49 22.98
CA LYS A 317 6.50 -17.60 23.96
C LYS A 317 5.20 -17.61 24.77
N ALA A 318 4.62 -16.43 25.02
CA ALA A 318 3.37 -16.33 25.77
C ALA A 318 2.12 -16.80 24.97
N TRP A 319 2.26 -16.97 23.64
CA TRP A 319 1.10 -17.17 22.74
C TRP A 319 1.28 -18.33 21.76
N LEU A 320 2.51 -18.77 21.50
CA LEU A 320 2.81 -19.85 20.57
C LEU A 320 3.46 -21.02 21.29
N THR A 321 3.03 -22.21 20.92
CA THR A 321 3.66 -23.48 21.31
C THR A 321 4.80 -23.85 20.34
N PRO A 322 5.68 -24.79 20.68
CA PRO A 322 6.67 -25.32 19.74
C PRO A 322 6.05 -25.90 18.46
N ASP A 323 4.85 -26.50 18.55
CA ASP A 323 4.16 -27.06 17.38
C ASP A 323 3.59 -25.96 16.47
N ASP A 324 3.11 -24.86 17.04
CA ASP A 324 2.70 -23.66 16.27
C ASP A 324 3.88 -23.07 15.49
N VAL A 325 5.06 -23.02 16.11
CA VAL A 325 6.27 -22.55 15.46
C VAL A 325 6.66 -23.43 14.28
N GLU A 326 6.55 -24.77 14.42
CA GLU A 326 6.81 -25.69 13.32
C GLU A 326 5.75 -25.58 12.21
N ALA A 327 4.50 -25.29 12.53
CA ALA A 327 3.47 -25.02 11.54
C ALA A 327 3.77 -23.73 10.75
N ILE A 328 4.15 -22.64 11.44
CA ILE A 328 4.57 -21.39 10.79
C ILE A 328 5.79 -21.61 9.90
N ARG A 329 6.78 -22.37 10.40
CA ARG A 329 7.99 -22.73 9.64
C ARG A 329 7.63 -23.48 8.35
N ALA A 330 6.78 -24.49 8.45
CA ALA A 330 6.30 -25.26 7.30
C ALA A 330 5.59 -24.38 6.27
N TYR A 331 4.74 -23.46 6.72
CA TYR A 331 4.07 -22.49 5.85
C TYR A 331 5.08 -21.63 5.10
N ILE A 332 6.06 -21.01 5.77
CA ILE A 332 7.07 -20.16 5.11
C ILE A 332 7.94 -20.97 4.14
N LEU A 333 8.33 -22.20 4.48
CA LEU A 333 9.05 -23.07 3.57
C LEU A 333 8.22 -23.41 2.33
N LYS A 334 6.91 -23.65 2.49
CA LYS A 334 6.00 -23.78 1.36
C LYS A 334 5.95 -22.52 0.50
N ARG A 335 5.88 -21.33 1.13
CA ARG A 335 5.93 -20.06 0.39
C ARG A 335 7.25 -19.85 -0.35
N ARG A 336 8.35 -20.32 0.21
CA ARG A 336 9.68 -20.27 -0.42
C ARG A 336 9.73 -21.06 -1.72
N THR A 337 9.02 -22.19 -1.84
CA THR A 337 9.03 -22.99 -3.09
C THR A 337 8.53 -22.19 -4.31
N TYR A 338 7.71 -21.17 -4.12
CA TYR A 338 7.23 -20.31 -5.21
C TYR A 338 8.29 -19.35 -5.78
N LEU A 339 9.45 -19.22 -5.11
CA LEU A 339 10.58 -18.44 -5.64
C LEU A 339 11.38 -19.24 -6.68
N ASN A 340 11.25 -20.55 -6.67
CA ASN A 340 11.86 -21.47 -7.64
C ASN A 340 10.73 -22.25 -8.32
N PRO A 341 9.89 -21.61 -9.18
CA PRO A 341 8.87 -22.36 -9.88
C PRO A 341 9.54 -23.47 -10.71
N PRO A 342 8.96 -24.68 -10.77
CA PRO A 342 9.45 -25.71 -11.68
C PRO A 342 9.52 -25.11 -13.09
N ALA A 343 10.59 -25.43 -13.82
CA ALA A 343 10.74 -24.99 -15.20
C ALA A 343 9.43 -25.34 -15.94
N ALA A 344 8.78 -24.31 -16.49
CA ALA A 344 7.56 -24.53 -17.27
C ALA A 344 7.88 -25.58 -18.33
N GLY A 345 7.28 -26.76 -18.18
CA GLY A 345 7.49 -27.84 -19.13
C GLY A 345 7.17 -27.28 -20.50
N ARG A 346 8.16 -27.35 -21.42
CA ARG A 346 7.89 -27.10 -22.83
C ARG A 346 6.81 -28.11 -23.21
N GLN A 347 5.58 -27.59 -23.36
CA GLN A 347 4.57 -28.38 -24.05
C GLN A 347 5.12 -28.62 -25.46
N LYS A 348 5.39 -29.91 -25.74
CA LYS A 348 5.75 -30.36 -27.07
C LYS A 348 4.53 -30.32 -27.98
#